data_8db49bdf1039d696ad4cdbec61262051
#
_entry.id   8db49bdf1039d696ad4cdbec61262051
#
_cell.length_a   1.000
_cell.length_b   1.000
_cell.length_c   1.000
_cell.angle_alpha   90.00
_cell.angle_beta   90.00
_cell.angle_gamma   90.00
#
_symmetry.space_group_name_H-M   'P 1'
#
loop_
_entity.id
_entity.type
_entity.pdbx_description
1 polymer ?
#
loop_
_entity_poly.entity_id
_entity_poly.type
_entity_poly.pdbx_seq_one_letter_code
_entity_poly.pdbx_strand_id
1 'polypeptide(L)'
;KPGGTWNYEEVAKTVTMVCTHCEHEHQNTEATWRGMVQGGYVATNDNPTPRVRSFNFNQLTLPPSVMPWSDLVVEFLKAKQHASAGYTQPLKEFVTLRLAESWQPSMHVETQKIEVTDAYKPDDAWEEEHTRFMTVDCQHYLEEFFCVVRAWSKDGASRLLTFKRVSSFEEVEEL
;
A
#
# COMPACT_ATOMS: atom_id res chain seq x y z
N LYS A 1 -5.66 -13.72 14.00
CA LYS A 1 -4.94 -13.73 15.31
C LYS A 1 -3.73 -12.80 15.18
N PRO A 2 -3.53 -11.84 16.06
CA PRO A 2 -2.28 -11.10 16.08
C PRO A 2 -1.14 -12.07 16.38
N GLY A 3 -0.19 -12.23 15.42
CA GLY A 3 1.00 -13.06 15.58
C GLY A 3 0.87 -14.55 15.26
N GLY A 4 -0.27 -15.04 14.75
CA GLY A 4 -0.43 -16.45 14.36
C GLY A 4 -0.44 -16.66 12.86
N THR A 5 0.11 -17.78 12.38
CA THR A 5 -0.04 -18.24 11.00
C THR A 5 -1.45 -18.77 10.78
N TRP A 6 -2.05 -18.42 9.62
CA TRP A 6 -3.33 -18.96 9.20
C TRP A 6 -3.16 -20.42 8.72
N ASN A 7 -4.09 -21.30 9.12
CA ASN A 7 -4.24 -22.58 8.43
C ASN A 7 -5.10 -22.34 7.19
N TYR A 8 -4.47 -22.16 6.04
CA TYR A 8 -5.15 -21.80 4.80
C TYR A 8 -6.12 -22.87 4.29
N GLU A 9 -5.86 -24.14 4.57
CA GLU A 9 -6.76 -25.24 4.20
C GLU A 9 -8.07 -25.19 5.00
N GLU A 10 -7.97 -24.90 6.29
CA GLU A 10 -9.16 -24.74 7.13
C GLU A 10 -9.92 -23.44 6.78
N VAL A 11 -9.23 -22.35 6.53
CA VAL A 11 -9.85 -21.11 6.08
C VAL A 11 -10.63 -21.32 4.78
N ALA A 12 -10.02 -22.01 3.80
CA ALA A 12 -10.66 -22.24 2.50
C ALA A 12 -12.00 -22.97 2.60
N LYS A 13 -12.18 -23.87 3.60
CA LYS A 13 -13.41 -24.60 3.83
C LYS A 13 -14.56 -23.76 4.42
N THR A 14 -14.24 -22.61 5.00
CA THR A 14 -15.19 -21.75 5.73
C THR A 14 -15.58 -20.49 4.98
N VAL A 15 -15.10 -20.32 3.75
CA VAL A 15 -15.34 -19.09 2.99
C VAL A 15 -16.78 -19.03 2.48
N THR A 16 -17.51 -18.02 2.92
CA THR A 16 -18.84 -17.64 2.47
C THR A 16 -18.88 -16.16 2.13
N MET A 17 -19.85 -15.74 1.35
CA MET A 17 -20.15 -14.33 1.11
C MET A 17 -21.41 -13.94 1.88
N VAL A 18 -21.27 -12.95 2.75
CA VAL A 18 -22.41 -12.42 3.51
C VAL A 18 -23.02 -11.24 2.75
N CYS A 19 -24.31 -11.29 2.48
CA CYS A 19 -25.03 -10.17 1.90
C CYS A 19 -25.07 -9.00 2.89
N THR A 20 -24.61 -7.83 2.49
CA THR A 20 -24.58 -6.63 3.35
C THR A 20 -25.99 -6.08 3.66
N HIS A 21 -27.02 -6.50 2.92
CA HIS A 21 -28.40 -6.00 3.07
C HIS A 21 -29.24 -6.89 3.98
N CYS A 22 -29.14 -8.22 3.82
CA CYS A 22 -30.00 -9.17 4.54
C CYS A 22 -29.24 -10.20 5.37
N GLU A 23 -27.91 -10.07 5.45
CA GLU A 23 -27.01 -10.94 6.22
C GLU A 23 -27.04 -12.43 5.83
N HIS A 24 -27.70 -12.77 4.70
CA HIS A 24 -27.71 -14.13 4.21
C HIS A 24 -26.32 -14.57 3.77
N GLU A 25 -25.91 -15.77 4.20
CA GLU A 25 -24.64 -16.38 3.81
C GLU A 25 -24.80 -17.18 2.52
N HIS A 26 -24.02 -16.80 1.52
CA HIS A 26 -23.97 -17.49 0.23
C HIS A 26 -22.76 -18.39 0.14
N GLN A 27 -22.98 -19.62 -0.26
CA GLN A 27 -21.90 -20.55 -0.59
C GLN A 27 -21.41 -20.30 -2.02
N ASN A 28 -20.11 -20.53 -2.25
CA ASN A 28 -19.50 -20.38 -3.58
C ASN A 28 -19.88 -21.56 -4.49
N THR A 29 -21.11 -21.53 -4.99
CA THR A 29 -21.66 -22.55 -5.88
C THR A 29 -21.99 -21.99 -7.25
N GLU A 30 -22.08 -22.87 -8.24
CA GLU A 30 -22.53 -22.51 -9.60
C GLU A 30 -23.94 -21.88 -9.59
N ALA A 31 -24.83 -22.33 -8.71
CA ALA A 31 -26.16 -21.77 -8.58
C ALA A 31 -26.13 -20.33 -8.03
N THR A 32 -25.32 -20.08 -7.01
CA THR A 32 -25.10 -18.74 -6.46
C THR A 32 -24.54 -17.81 -7.53
N TRP A 33 -23.49 -18.27 -8.23
CA TRP A 33 -22.89 -17.50 -9.31
C TRP A 33 -23.90 -17.12 -10.41
N ARG A 34 -24.70 -18.10 -10.90
CA ARG A 34 -25.74 -17.82 -11.90
C ARG A 34 -26.76 -16.80 -11.43
N GLY A 35 -27.12 -16.83 -10.15
CA GLY A 35 -28.01 -15.82 -9.57
C GLY A 35 -27.38 -14.43 -9.59
N MET A 36 -26.09 -14.32 -9.24
CA MET A 36 -25.36 -13.05 -9.22
C MET A 36 -25.21 -12.43 -10.61
N VAL A 37 -24.89 -13.21 -11.64
CA VAL A 37 -24.66 -12.69 -13.01
C VAL A 37 -25.95 -12.31 -13.74
N GLN A 38 -27.12 -12.61 -13.18
CA GLN A 38 -28.40 -12.08 -13.69
C GLN A 38 -28.58 -10.58 -13.41
N GLY A 39 -27.79 -10.03 -12.49
CA GLY A 39 -27.69 -8.59 -12.28
C GLY A 39 -27.08 -7.86 -13.48
N GLY A 40 -27.39 -6.59 -13.62
CA GLY A 40 -26.84 -5.72 -14.66
C GLY A 40 -25.83 -4.73 -14.08
N TYR A 41 -25.03 -4.13 -14.96
CA TYR A 41 -24.21 -2.98 -14.57
C TYR A 41 -25.09 -1.74 -14.36
N VAL A 42 -24.90 -1.09 -13.23
CA VAL A 42 -25.53 0.20 -12.95
C VAL A 42 -24.50 1.30 -13.21
N ALA A 43 -24.90 2.31 -13.99
CA ALA A 43 -24.03 3.44 -14.25
C ALA A 43 -23.78 4.23 -12.96
N THR A 44 -22.52 4.44 -12.62
CA THR A 44 -22.10 5.27 -11.47
C THR A 44 -21.85 6.72 -11.86
N ASN A 45 -21.93 7.05 -13.15
CA ASN A 45 -21.76 8.38 -13.69
C ASN A 45 -23.01 8.76 -14.50
N ASP A 46 -23.61 9.90 -14.16
CA ASP A 46 -24.84 10.42 -14.77
C ASP A 46 -24.66 11.07 -16.15
N ASN A 47 -23.49 10.91 -16.79
CA ASN A 47 -23.29 11.43 -18.13
C ASN A 47 -24.21 10.70 -19.15
N PRO A 48 -25.24 11.35 -19.69
CA PRO A 48 -26.23 10.68 -20.55
C PRO A 48 -25.65 10.27 -21.92
N THR A 49 -24.53 10.86 -22.33
CA THR A 49 -23.88 10.60 -23.62
C THR A 49 -22.35 10.40 -23.47
N PRO A 50 -21.93 9.34 -22.78
CA PRO A 50 -20.51 9.11 -22.57
C PRO A 50 -19.85 8.75 -23.90
N ARG A 51 -18.76 9.44 -24.26
CA ARG A 51 -17.92 9.11 -25.41
C ARG A 51 -17.24 7.74 -25.23
N VAL A 52 -16.94 7.38 -24.00
CA VAL A 52 -16.31 6.12 -23.60
C VAL A 52 -17.09 5.53 -22.44
N ARG A 53 -17.36 4.23 -22.50
CA ARG A 53 -17.93 3.47 -21.38
C ARG A 53 -16.85 2.59 -20.79
N SER A 54 -16.70 2.59 -19.47
CA SER A 54 -15.81 1.70 -18.73
C SER A 54 -16.63 0.86 -17.74
N PHE A 55 -16.15 -0.36 -17.50
CA PHE A 55 -16.79 -1.29 -16.61
C PHE A 55 -15.76 -1.75 -15.58
N ASN A 56 -16.18 -1.80 -14.30
CA ASN A 56 -15.41 -2.44 -13.27
C ASN A 56 -15.80 -3.92 -13.21
N PHE A 57 -14.83 -4.81 -13.30
CA PHE A 57 -15.03 -6.25 -13.26
C PHE A 57 -14.03 -6.86 -12.28
N ASN A 58 -14.50 -7.24 -11.11
CA ASN A 58 -13.66 -7.91 -10.11
C ASN A 58 -13.78 -9.44 -10.20
N GLN A 59 -12.79 -10.15 -9.70
CA GLN A 59 -12.74 -11.61 -9.81
C GLN A 59 -13.71 -12.35 -8.87
N LEU A 60 -14.34 -11.67 -7.92
CA LEU A 60 -15.44 -12.26 -7.12
C LEU A 60 -16.65 -12.62 -7.97
N THR A 61 -16.78 -12.02 -9.16
CA THR A 61 -17.88 -12.27 -10.10
C THR A 61 -17.58 -13.41 -11.09
N LEU A 62 -16.42 -14.04 -11.01
CA LEU A 62 -16.07 -15.19 -11.84
C LEU A 62 -16.79 -16.47 -11.35
N PRO A 63 -17.07 -17.44 -12.28
CA PRO A 63 -17.64 -18.69 -11.87
C PRO A 63 -16.68 -19.47 -10.93
N PRO A 64 -17.23 -20.27 -9.99
CA PRO A 64 -16.42 -21.02 -9.04
C PRO A 64 -15.43 -22.01 -9.69
N SER A 65 -15.74 -22.47 -10.90
CA SER A 65 -14.85 -23.34 -11.69
C SER A 65 -13.61 -22.64 -12.25
N VAL A 66 -13.62 -21.28 -12.29
CA VAL A 66 -12.50 -20.47 -12.79
C VAL A 66 -11.74 -19.85 -11.63
N MET A 67 -12.45 -19.26 -10.66
CA MET A 67 -11.86 -18.61 -9.50
C MET A 67 -12.73 -18.81 -8.26
N PRO A 68 -12.45 -19.84 -7.45
CA PRO A 68 -13.15 -20.05 -6.19
C PRO A 68 -12.90 -18.87 -5.22
N TRP A 69 -13.92 -18.49 -4.47
CA TRP A 69 -13.75 -17.43 -3.43
C TRP A 69 -12.73 -17.84 -2.37
N SER A 70 -12.61 -19.14 -2.08
CA SER A 70 -11.58 -19.67 -1.17
C SER A 70 -10.17 -19.28 -1.60
N ASP A 71 -9.88 -19.35 -2.89
CA ASP A 71 -8.55 -19.03 -3.42
C ASP A 71 -8.26 -17.54 -3.31
N LEU A 72 -9.25 -16.69 -3.61
CA LEU A 72 -9.13 -15.25 -3.42
C LEU A 72 -8.91 -14.87 -1.95
N VAL A 73 -9.64 -15.50 -1.01
CA VAL A 73 -9.45 -15.24 0.41
C VAL A 73 -8.08 -15.70 0.90
N VAL A 74 -7.61 -16.86 0.46
CA VAL A 74 -6.27 -17.36 0.81
C VAL A 74 -5.18 -16.43 0.23
N GLU A 75 -5.32 -15.99 -1.02
CA GLU A 75 -4.40 -15.03 -1.65
C GLU A 75 -4.38 -13.71 -0.87
N PHE A 76 -5.56 -13.19 -0.51
CA PHE A 76 -5.67 -11.97 0.29
C PHE A 76 -4.98 -12.09 1.65
N LEU A 77 -5.19 -13.19 2.37
CA LEU A 77 -4.59 -13.39 3.69
C LEU A 77 -3.06 -13.50 3.62
N LYS A 78 -2.53 -14.17 2.58
CA LYS A 78 -1.08 -14.20 2.30
C LYS A 78 -0.54 -12.79 2.01
N ALA A 79 -1.24 -12.04 1.17
CA ALA A 79 -0.86 -10.67 0.85
C ALA A 79 -0.88 -9.75 2.09
N LYS A 80 -1.89 -9.90 2.95
CA LYS A 80 -1.97 -9.18 4.25
C LYS A 80 -0.83 -9.55 5.19
N GLN A 81 -0.44 -10.83 5.23
CA GLN A 81 0.69 -11.27 6.04
C GLN A 81 2.01 -10.63 5.56
N HIS A 82 2.24 -10.58 4.25
CA HIS A 82 3.40 -9.88 3.68
C HIS A 82 3.36 -8.38 3.99
N ALA A 83 2.19 -7.75 3.87
CA ALA A 83 2.03 -6.33 4.17
C ALA A 83 2.32 -6.02 5.65
N SER A 84 1.94 -6.89 6.59
CA SER A 84 2.27 -6.73 8.01
C SER A 84 3.77 -6.85 8.31
N ALA A 85 4.53 -7.48 7.42
CA ALA A 85 5.99 -7.54 7.48
C ALA A 85 6.68 -6.39 6.70
N GLY A 86 5.90 -5.38 6.24
CA GLY A 86 6.41 -4.22 5.51
C GLY A 86 6.45 -4.39 3.99
N TYR A 87 6.11 -5.57 3.45
CA TYR A 87 6.11 -5.82 2.01
C TYR A 87 4.68 -5.73 1.44
N THR A 88 4.29 -4.55 0.99
CA THR A 88 2.90 -4.21 0.58
C THR A 88 2.58 -4.55 -0.88
N GLN A 89 3.58 -4.87 -1.71
CA GLN A 89 3.37 -5.12 -3.14
C GLN A 89 2.34 -6.22 -3.45
N PRO A 90 2.33 -7.40 -2.78
CA PRO A 90 1.32 -8.42 -3.04
C PRO A 90 -0.11 -7.95 -2.72
N LEU A 91 -0.28 -7.12 -1.68
CA LEU A 91 -1.59 -6.57 -1.33
C LEU A 91 -2.06 -5.54 -2.37
N LYS A 92 -1.15 -4.72 -2.87
CA LYS A 92 -1.43 -3.79 -3.97
C LYS A 92 -1.90 -4.55 -5.22
N GLU A 93 -1.18 -5.62 -5.60
CA GLU A 93 -1.53 -6.46 -6.74
C GLU A 93 -2.90 -7.12 -6.54
N PHE A 94 -3.18 -7.64 -5.37
CA PHE A 94 -4.48 -8.22 -5.06
C PHE A 94 -5.62 -7.19 -5.25
N VAL A 95 -5.49 -6.00 -4.68
CA VAL A 95 -6.50 -4.94 -4.78
C VAL A 95 -6.69 -4.50 -6.24
N THR A 96 -5.60 -4.27 -6.97
CA THR A 96 -5.68 -3.73 -8.34
C THR A 96 -6.06 -4.79 -9.38
N LEU A 97 -5.56 -6.02 -9.26
CA LEU A 97 -5.74 -7.06 -10.28
C LEU A 97 -6.90 -8.02 -9.97
N ARG A 98 -7.20 -8.28 -8.68
CA ARG A 98 -8.30 -9.19 -8.30
C ARG A 98 -9.60 -8.43 -8.04
N LEU A 99 -9.55 -7.30 -7.33
CA LEU A 99 -10.73 -6.51 -7.02
C LEU A 99 -11.04 -5.43 -8.07
N ALA A 100 -10.11 -5.14 -8.98
CA ALA A 100 -10.19 -4.05 -9.95
C ALA A 100 -10.41 -2.68 -9.27
N GLU A 101 -9.83 -2.48 -8.09
CA GLU A 101 -9.93 -1.25 -7.32
C GLU A 101 -8.63 -0.44 -7.39
N SER A 102 -8.74 0.86 -7.24
CA SER A 102 -7.58 1.73 -7.15
C SER A 102 -6.82 1.47 -5.84
N TRP A 103 -5.52 1.24 -5.94
CA TRP A 103 -4.69 1.16 -4.75
C TRP A 103 -4.56 2.54 -4.11
N GLN A 104 -5.09 2.65 -2.92
CA GLN A 104 -4.77 3.77 -2.04
C GLN A 104 -3.83 3.22 -0.97
N PRO A 105 -2.56 3.65 -0.94
CA PRO A 105 -1.73 3.34 0.21
C PRO A 105 -2.49 3.87 1.42
N SER A 106 -2.92 2.98 2.31
CA SER A 106 -3.38 3.41 3.62
C SER A 106 -2.16 4.04 4.28
N MET A 107 -2.02 5.34 4.10
CA MET A 107 -1.18 6.14 4.97
C MET A 107 -1.86 6.22 6.35
N HIS A 108 -2.04 5.07 6.99
CA HIS A 108 -1.85 5.00 8.41
C HIS A 108 -0.32 5.05 8.64
N VAL A 109 0.29 6.10 8.19
CA VAL A 109 1.29 6.70 8.99
C VAL A 109 0.52 7.06 10.26
N GLU A 110 0.60 6.22 11.30
CA GLU A 110 0.64 6.81 12.63
C GLU A 110 1.68 7.91 12.42
N THR A 111 1.20 9.12 12.32
CA THR A 111 2.03 10.29 12.51
C THR A 111 2.49 10.12 13.94
N GLN A 112 3.56 9.33 14.15
CA GLN A 112 4.42 9.58 15.28
C GLN A 112 4.62 11.08 15.18
N LYS A 113 4.05 11.79 16.13
CA LYS A 113 4.27 13.20 16.27
C LYS A 113 5.77 13.34 16.27
N ILE A 114 6.32 13.68 15.11
CA ILE A 114 7.74 14.05 15.03
C ILE A 114 7.76 15.33 15.84
N GLU A 115 8.14 15.20 17.09
CA GLU A 115 8.45 16.36 17.91
C GLU A 115 9.70 16.97 17.26
N VAL A 116 9.47 17.96 16.43
CA VAL A 116 10.54 18.81 15.96
C VAL A 116 11.00 19.58 17.19
N THR A 117 12.06 19.13 17.79
CA THR A 117 12.71 19.85 18.90
C THR A 117 13.71 20.80 18.28
N ASP A 118 13.61 22.11 18.62
CA ASP A 118 14.66 23.09 18.35
C ASP A 118 15.88 22.89 19.28
N ALA A 119 16.19 21.61 19.59
CA ALA A 119 17.21 21.25 20.58
C ALA A 119 18.63 21.57 20.12
N TYR A 120 18.83 21.84 18.84
CA TYR A 120 20.14 22.22 18.27
C TYR A 120 19.96 23.00 16.97
N LYS A 121 20.98 23.78 16.61
CA LYS A 121 21.09 24.37 15.26
C LYS A 121 22.02 23.53 14.40
N PRO A 122 21.86 23.53 13.06
CA PRO A 122 22.74 22.78 12.17
C PRO A 122 24.23 23.03 12.35
N ASP A 123 24.60 24.26 12.71
CA ASP A 123 25.98 24.70 12.90
C ASP A 123 26.53 24.48 14.33
N ASP A 124 25.68 24.01 15.25
CA ASP A 124 26.10 23.74 16.63
C ASP A 124 27.10 22.56 16.64
N ALA A 125 28.25 22.76 17.27
CA ALA A 125 29.21 21.69 17.49
C ALA A 125 28.58 20.54 18.29
N TRP A 126 28.82 19.31 17.84
CA TRP A 126 28.34 18.11 18.52
C TRP A 126 29.53 17.22 18.90
N GLU A 127 29.88 17.22 20.18
CA GLU A 127 31.03 16.49 20.68
C GLU A 127 30.99 14.98 20.44
N GLU A 128 29.80 14.43 20.35
CA GLU A 128 29.57 13.01 20.10
C GLU A 128 29.61 12.64 18.61
N GLU A 129 29.76 13.61 17.72
CA GLU A 129 29.82 13.37 16.29
C GLU A 129 30.98 12.45 15.93
N HIS A 130 30.64 11.33 15.28
CA HIS A 130 31.59 10.35 14.80
C HIS A 130 31.78 10.38 13.29
N THR A 131 30.67 10.58 12.56
CA THR A 131 30.70 10.58 11.09
C THR A 131 29.55 11.38 10.52
N ARG A 132 29.72 11.85 9.28
CA ARG A 132 28.65 12.48 8.49
C ARG A 132 28.38 11.67 7.24
N PHE A 133 27.10 11.58 6.89
CA PHE A 133 26.65 11.03 5.62
C PHE A 133 25.77 12.03 4.91
N MET A 134 25.98 12.17 3.62
CA MET A 134 25.03 12.78 2.72
C MET A 134 24.33 11.68 1.94
N THR A 135 22.99 11.73 1.93
CA THR A 135 22.14 10.92 1.07
C THR A 135 21.54 11.80 0.00
N VAL A 136 21.57 11.33 -1.25
CA VAL A 136 21.03 12.05 -2.40
C VAL A 136 19.99 11.18 -3.07
N ASP A 137 18.77 11.69 -3.17
CA ASP A 137 17.68 11.07 -3.95
C ASP A 137 17.58 11.79 -5.29
N CYS A 138 17.76 11.03 -6.38
CA CYS A 138 17.73 11.54 -7.75
C CYS A 138 16.35 11.35 -8.35
N GLN A 139 15.64 12.42 -8.64
CA GLN A 139 14.33 12.39 -9.28
C GLN A 139 14.47 12.48 -10.80
N HIS A 140 14.45 11.31 -11.46
CA HIS A 140 14.71 11.20 -12.90
C HIS A 140 13.83 12.07 -13.82
N TYR A 141 12.58 12.35 -13.40
CA TYR A 141 11.65 13.14 -14.20
C TYR A 141 11.73 14.65 -13.93
N LEU A 142 12.37 15.07 -12.84
CA LEU A 142 12.39 16.46 -12.41
C LEU A 142 13.78 17.11 -12.59
N GLU A 143 14.80 16.32 -12.97
CA GLU A 143 16.20 16.74 -12.99
C GLU A 143 16.62 17.44 -11.69
N GLU A 144 16.18 16.87 -10.55
CA GLU A 144 16.35 17.45 -9.22
C GLU A 144 16.92 16.41 -8.27
N PHE A 145 17.69 16.91 -7.32
CA PHE A 145 18.30 16.12 -6.26
C PHE A 145 17.81 16.60 -4.90
N PHE A 146 17.35 15.68 -4.07
CA PHE A 146 17.03 15.94 -2.68
C PHE A 146 18.17 15.45 -1.82
N CYS A 147 18.90 16.39 -1.22
CA CYS A 147 20.10 16.13 -0.44
C CYS A 147 19.80 16.24 1.04
N VAL A 148 20.19 15.23 1.80
CA VAL A 148 20.09 15.20 3.26
C VAL A 148 21.47 14.93 3.85
N VAL A 149 21.97 15.84 4.66
CA VAL A 149 23.21 15.65 5.42
C VAL A 149 22.88 15.42 6.89
N ARG A 150 23.38 14.30 7.44
CA ARG A 150 23.21 13.95 8.85
C ARG A 150 24.55 13.60 9.49
N ALA A 151 24.73 14.10 10.71
CA ALA A 151 25.80 13.66 11.58
C ALA A 151 25.31 12.49 12.46
N TRP A 152 26.19 11.56 12.76
CA TRP A 152 25.93 10.38 13.55
C TRP A 152 26.96 10.20 14.66
N SER A 153 26.49 9.77 15.82
CA SER A 153 27.35 9.31 16.92
C SER A 153 27.63 7.80 16.79
N LYS A 154 28.53 7.28 17.62
CA LYS A 154 28.89 5.84 17.64
C LYS A 154 27.77 4.94 18.12
N ASP A 155 26.87 5.43 18.96
CA ASP A 155 25.72 4.72 19.51
C ASP A 155 24.46 4.79 18.62
N GLY A 156 24.55 5.47 17.46
CA GLY A 156 23.47 5.53 16.47
C GLY A 156 22.54 6.74 16.64
N ALA A 157 22.78 7.64 17.57
CA ALA A 157 22.08 8.92 17.61
C ALA A 157 22.42 9.76 16.38
N SER A 158 21.50 10.57 15.87
CA SER A 158 21.76 11.39 14.70
C SER A 158 21.14 12.78 14.77
N ARG A 159 21.78 13.73 14.10
CA ARG A 159 21.31 15.11 13.91
C ARG A 159 21.18 15.43 12.43
N LEU A 160 20.10 16.06 12.03
CA LEU A 160 19.93 16.61 10.69
C LEU A 160 20.70 17.92 10.60
N LEU A 161 21.67 18.01 9.69
CA LEU A 161 22.46 19.22 9.48
C LEU A 161 21.91 20.05 8.32
N THR A 162 21.55 19.41 7.23
CA THR A 162 21.07 20.09 6.02
C THR A 162 20.04 19.26 5.30
N PHE A 163 19.01 19.92 4.77
CA PHE A 163 18.13 19.40 3.76
C PHE A 163 18.01 20.44 2.65
N LYS A 164 18.40 20.07 1.44
CA LYS A 164 18.29 20.95 0.27
C LYS A 164 17.77 20.22 -0.95
N ARG A 165 17.10 20.95 -1.80
CA ARG A 165 16.74 20.57 -3.15
C ARG A 165 17.61 21.36 -4.10
N VAL A 166 18.36 20.67 -4.97
CA VAL A 166 19.29 21.25 -5.92
C VAL A 166 19.07 20.67 -7.31
N SER A 167 19.54 21.35 -8.34
CA SER A 167 19.26 21.03 -9.74
C SER A 167 20.49 20.56 -10.52
N SER A 168 21.65 20.51 -9.90
CA SER A 168 22.89 20.06 -10.56
C SER A 168 23.80 19.29 -9.63
N PHE A 169 24.72 18.50 -10.18
CA PHE A 169 25.73 17.80 -9.40
C PHE A 169 26.75 18.74 -8.77
N GLU A 170 27.04 19.87 -9.42
CA GLU A 170 27.92 20.90 -8.88
C GLU A 170 27.34 21.48 -7.58
N GLU A 171 26.04 21.73 -7.52
CA GLU A 171 25.36 22.17 -6.30
C GLU A 171 25.34 21.10 -5.20
N VAL A 172 25.35 19.81 -5.57
CA VAL A 172 25.47 18.70 -4.60
C VAL A 172 26.88 18.66 -4.00
N GLU A 173 27.93 18.95 -4.78
CA GLU A 173 29.30 18.96 -4.31
C GLU A 173 29.62 20.12 -3.37
N GLU A 174 28.82 21.19 -3.42
CA GLU A 174 28.98 22.38 -2.54
C GLU A 174 28.33 22.21 -1.15
N LEU A 175 27.65 21.08 -0.90
CA LEU A 175 26.93 20.80 0.35
C LEU A 175 27.78 20.06 1.36
#